data_9c8e19c0dc9d92b435518a843fcfe274
#
_entry.id   9c8e19c0dc9d92b435518a843fcfe274
#
_cell.length_a   1.000
_cell.length_b   1.000
_cell.length_c   1.000
_cell.angle_alpha   90.00
_cell.angle_beta   90.00
_cell.angle_gamma   90.00
#
_symmetry.space_group_name_H-M   'P 1'
#
loop_
_entity.id
_entity.type
_entity.pdbx_description
1 polymer ?
#
loop_
_entity_poly.entity_id
_entity_poly.type
_entity_poly.pdbx_seq_one_letter_code
_entity_poly.pdbx_strand_id
1 'polypeptide(L)'
;RKLIIIQSTVIVFTTFGADWLNTTMEDFRFITLRTFFFQCLSIILMFIFVKRPSDYLKYACVTVISSSGGNIANIFYRRKYCDTKLTINLNFRKHMPPIILLFAMILAQQIFVNSDTTILGLLRGDYEVGIYSTSVKIYTIINTVITSIAWVVMPQLSYAFSKQDFKKANILLKYVIGFTATLGLPCVAGMGI
;
A
#
# COMPACT_ATOMS: atom_id res chain seq x y z
N ARG A 1 2.14 -21.61 -12.56
CA ARG A 1 2.59 -22.12 -11.25
C ARG A 1 3.84 -21.38 -10.73
N LYS A 2 4.94 -21.28 -11.53
CA LYS A 2 6.19 -20.61 -11.08
C LYS A 2 5.98 -19.15 -10.66
N LEU A 3 5.17 -18.38 -11.38
CA LEU A 3 4.83 -17.00 -11.05
C LEU A 3 4.14 -16.88 -9.68
N ILE A 4 3.20 -17.77 -9.39
CA ILE A 4 2.46 -17.74 -8.11
C ILE A 4 3.43 -18.00 -6.95
N ILE A 5 4.34 -18.97 -7.09
CA ILE A 5 5.34 -19.26 -6.04
C ILE A 5 6.26 -18.06 -5.81
N ILE A 6 6.75 -17.42 -6.88
CA ILE A 6 7.60 -16.24 -6.77
C ILE A 6 6.85 -15.10 -6.06
N GLN A 7 5.62 -14.82 -6.47
CA GLN A 7 4.81 -13.76 -5.86
C GLN A 7 4.39 -14.07 -4.42
N SER A 8 4.16 -15.34 -4.08
CA SER A 8 3.82 -15.75 -2.70
C SER A 8 4.94 -15.43 -1.71
N THR A 9 6.19 -15.35 -2.16
CA THR A 9 7.33 -14.96 -1.32
C THR A 9 7.16 -13.55 -0.74
N VAL A 10 6.49 -12.65 -1.47
CA VAL A 10 6.20 -11.28 -1.00
C VAL A 10 5.37 -11.30 0.27
N ILE A 11 4.40 -12.23 0.38
CA ILE A 11 3.52 -12.34 1.55
C ILE A 11 4.35 -12.55 2.82
N VAL A 12 5.34 -13.45 2.74
CA VAL A 12 6.23 -13.75 3.88
C VAL A 12 6.99 -12.50 4.30
N PHE A 13 7.65 -11.82 3.36
CA PHE A 13 8.43 -10.62 3.69
C PHE A 13 7.57 -9.45 4.16
N THR A 14 6.35 -9.29 3.63
CA THR A 14 5.42 -8.25 4.06
C THR A 14 4.94 -8.50 5.49
N THR A 15 4.65 -9.76 5.83
CA THR A 15 4.23 -10.13 7.19
C THR A 15 5.33 -9.83 8.22
N PHE A 16 6.59 -10.13 7.91
CA PHE A 16 7.72 -9.86 8.81
C PHE A 16 8.22 -8.41 8.76
N GLY A 17 7.90 -7.67 7.71
CA GLY A 17 8.39 -6.30 7.48
C GLY A 17 7.89 -5.27 8.50
N ALA A 18 6.70 -5.47 9.06
CA ALA A 18 6.09 -4.62 10.08
C ALA A 18 6.08 -3.12 9.73
N ASP A 19 5.68 -2.76 8.50
CA ASP A 19 5.58 -1.36 8.02
C ASP A 19 4.68 -0.48 8.90
N TRP A 20 3.67 -1.07 9.52
CA TRP A 20 2.77 -0.39 10.44
C TRP A 20 3.50 0.26 11.62
N LEU A 21 4.63 -0.31 12.07
CA LEU A 21 5.41 0.23 13.18
C LEU A 21 6.02 1.59 12.83
N ASN A 22 6.64 1.70 11.65
CA ASN A 22 7.24 2.94 11.18
C ASN A 22 6.17 4.03 10.95
N THR A 23 4.99 3.64 10.45
CA THR A 23 3.85 4.54 10.29
C THR A 23 3.35 5.06 11.64
N THR A 24 3.24 4.19 12.65
CA THR A 24 2.82 4.56 14.00
C THR A 24 3.83 5.48 14.70
N MET A 25 5.13 5.29 14.40
CA MET A 25 6.20 6.14 14.92
C MET A 25 6.40 7.43 14.10
N GLU A 26 5.57 7.65 13.08
CA GLU A 26 5.62 8.81 12.17
C GLU A 26 6.99 8.99 11.47
N ASP A 27 7.78 7.90 11.32
CA ASP A 27 9.09 7.95 10.67
C ASP A 27 8.95 7.88 9.14
N PHE A 28 8.21 8.86 8.59
CA PHE A 28 7.94 8.96 7.16
C PHE A 28 9.21 9.18 6.34
N ARG A 29 10.24 9.80 6.94
CA ARG A 29 11.52 10.02 6.27
C ARG A 29 12.19 8.69 5.91
N PHE A 30 12.24 7.76 6.85
CA PHE A 30 12.79 6.43 6.59
C PHE A 30 11.95 5.66 5.57
N ILE A 31 10.62 5.68 5.73
CA ILE A 31 9.69 5.02 4.79
C ILE A 31 9.93 5.53 3.36
N THR A 32 9.99 6.85 3.18
CA THR A 32 10.14 7.48 1.87
C THR A 32 11.49 7.14 1.23
N LEU A 33 12.60 7.35 1.95
CA LEU A 33 13.95 7.08 1.44
C LEU A 33 14.14 5.62 1.05
N ARG A 34 13.70 4.72 1.91
CA ARG A 34 13.75 3.28 1.67
C ARG A 34 12.94 2.90 0.42
N THR A 35 11.67 3.32 0.37
CA THR A 35 10.77 2.98 -0.74
C THR A 35 11.31 3.55 -2.05
N PHE A 36 11.77 4.79 -2.04
CA PHE A 36 12.37 5.42 -3.20
C PHE A 36 13.61 4.67 -3.70
N PHE A 37 14.51 4.27 -2.79
CA PHE A 37 15.70 3.50 -3.14
C PHE A 37 15.35 2.17 -3.82
N PHE A 38 14.46 1.36 -3.21
CA PHE A 38 14.08 0.07 -3.79
C PHE A 38 13.28 0.22 -5.08
N GLN A 39 12.50 1.28 -5.23
CA GLN A 39 11.78 1.58 -6.47
C GLN A 39 12.76 1.95 -7.60
N CYS A 40 13.73 2.82 -7.36
CA CYS A 40 14.77 3.13 -8.34
C CYS A 40 15.59 1.89 -8.70
N LEU A 41 15.98 1.09 -7.71
CA LEU A 41 16.69 -0.17 -7.94
C LEU A 41 15.87 -1.12 -8.82
N SER A 42 14.58 -1.25 -8.58
CA SER A 42 13.67 -2.07 -9.38
C SER A 42 13.62 -1.61 -10.83
N ILE A 43 13.53 -0.31 -11.08
CA ILE A 43 13.51 0.25 -12.42
C ILE A 43 14.82 -0.08 -13.14
N ILE A 44 15.96 0.11 -12.50
CA ILE A 44 17.28 -0.21 -13.07
C ILE A 44 17.38 -1.70 -13.39
N LEU A 45 17.01 -2.57 -12.45
CA LEU A 45 17.03 -4.01 -12.67
C LEU A 45 16.07 -4.45 -13.79
N MET A 46 14.92 -3.79 -13.90
CA MET A 46 13.97 -4.07 -14.98
C MET A 46 14.59 -3.78 -16.36
N PHE A 47 15.24 -2.62 -16.54
CA PHE A 47 15.91 -2.29 -17.80
C PHE A 47 17.09 -3.22 -18.14
N ILE A 48 17.79 -3.73 -17.13
CA ILE A 48 18.92 -4.64 -17.33
C ILE A 48 18.45 -6.06 -17.69
N PHE A 49 17.48 -6.60 -16.97
CA PHE A 49 17.12 -8.02 -17.03
C PHE A 49 15.91 -8.33 -17.92
N VAL A 50 14.98 -7.37 -18.12
CA VAL A 50 13.75 -7.59 -18.89
C VAL A 50 13.87 -6.94 -20.26
N LYS A 51 14.32 -7.75 -21.24
CA LYS A 51 14.52 -7.25 -22.61
C LYS A 51 13.54 -7.86 -23.62
N ARG A 52 12.90 -8.96 -23.31
CA ARG A 52 12.00 -9.70 -24.22
C ARG A 52 10.68 -10.03 -23.52
N PRO A 53 9.57 -10.17 -24.26
CA PRO A 53 8.29 -10.59 -23.70
C PRO A 53 8.34 -11.94 -22.97
N SER A 54 9.29 -12.81 -23.33
CA SER A 54 9.53 -14.11 -22.66
C SER A 54 10.14 -13.99 -21.27
N ASP A 55 10.67 -12.83 -20.89
CA ASP A 55 11.37 -12.60 -19.60
C ASP A 55 10.41 -12.31 -18.42
N TYR A 56 9.14 -12.76 -18.53
CA TYR A 56 8.12 -12.51 -17.50
C TYR A 56 8.50 -13.06 -16.11
N LEU A 57 9.30 -14.15 -16.04
CA LEU A 57 9.80 -14.65 -14.76
C LEU A 57 10.84 -13.72 -14.14
N LYS A 58 11.72 -13.13 -14.95
CA LYS A 58 12.69 -12.14 -14.47
C LYS A 58 11.98 -10.89 -13.99
N TYR A 59 10.94 -10.43 -14.71
CA TYR A 59 10.08 -9.35 -14.27
C TYR A 59 9.43 -9.63 -12.91
N ALA A 60 8.89 -10.84 -12.72
CA ALA A 60 8.31 -11.25 -11.44
C ALA A 60 9.36 -11.25 -10.31
N CYS A 61 10.58 -11.70 -10.56
CA CYS A 61 11.66 -11.62 -9.57
C CYS A 61 12.04 -10.19 -9.21
N VAL A 62 12.14 -9.30 -10.19
CA VAL A 62 12.43 -7.88 -9.95
C VAL A 62 11.33 -7.21 -9.12
N THR A 63 10.06 -7.48 -9.40
CA THR A 63 8.94 -6.95 -8.59
C THR A 63 8.96 -7.46 -7.15
N VAL A 64 9.34 -8.72 -6.94
CA VAL A 64 9.52 -9.30 -5.60
C VAL A 64 10.69 -8.62 -4.88
N ILE A 65 11.81 -8.39 -5.53
CA ILE A 65 12.97 -7.68 -4.95
C ILE A 65 12.57 -6.27 -4.53
N SER A 66 11.82 -5.55 -5.37
CA SER A 66 11.34 -4.21 -5.06
C SER A 66 10.46 -4.17 -3.82
N SER A 67 9.48 -5.05 -3.73
CA SER A 67 8.52 -5.09 -2.62
C SER A 67 9.11 -5.71 -1.35
N SER A 68 9.92 -6.76 -1.47
CA SER A 68 10.50 -7.47 -0.33
C SER A 68 11.75 -6.79 0.22
N GLY A 69 12.54 -6.12 -0.62
CA GLY A 69 13.76 -5.45 -0.20
C GLY A 69 13.50 -4.38 0.87
N GLY A 70 12.44 -3.57 0.67
CA GLY A 70 11.99 -2.63 1.66
C GLY A 70 11.60 -3.30 2.99
N ASN A 71 10.91 -4.42 2.93
CA ASN A 71 10.49 -5.16 4.13
C ASN A 71 11.68 -5.78 4.88
N ILE A 72 12.70 -6.25 4.15
CA ILE A 72 13.94 -6.73 4.75
C ILE A 72 14.67 -5.59 5.49
N ALA A 73 14.77 -4.40 4.88
CA ALA A 73 15.36 -3.25 5.55
C ALA A 73 14.60 -2.89 6.84
N ASN A 74 13.28 -3.02 6.87
CA ASN A 74 12.48 -2.83 8.08
C ASN A 74 12.81 -3.80 9.20
N ILE A 75 13.09 -5.06 8.89
CA ILE A 75 13.43 -6.07 9.89
C ILE A 75 14.65 -5.64 10.70
N PHE A 76 15.62 -4.99 10.06
CA PHE A 76 16.79 -4.45 10.75
C PHE A 76 16.50 -3.13 11.46
N TYR A 77 15.75 -2.24 10.82
CA TYR A 77 15.49 -0.90 11.34
C TYR A 77 14.56 -0.89 12.57
N ARG A 78 13.60 -1.81 12.65
CA ARG A 78 12.65 -1.91 13.77
C ARG A 78 13.34 -2.15 15.13
N ARG A 79 14.56 -2.69 15.15
CA ARG A 79 15.37 -2.87 16.38
C ARG A 79 15.65 -1.55 17.09
N LYS A 80 15.53 -0.43 16.38
CA LYS A 80 15.66 0.93 16.95
C LYS A 80 14.50 1.26 17.90
N TYR A 81 13.31 0.71 17.63
CA TYR A 81 12.08 1.05 18.36
C TYR A 81 11.66 -0.01 19.36
N CYS A 82 11.95 -1.25 19.12
CA CYS A 82 11.56 -2.33 20.01
C CYS A 82 12.45 -3.55 19.89
N ASP A 83 12.63 -4.22 21.03
CA ASP A 83 13.25 -5.56 21.09
C ASP A 83 12.24 -6.59 20.57
N THR A 84 12.50 -7.12 19.38
CA THR A 84 11.64 -8.12 18.75
C THR A 84 12.02 -9.52 19.28
N LYS A 85 11.50 -9.85 20.47
CA LYS A 85 11.56 -11.23 20.98
C LYS A 85 10.27 -11.95 20.60
N LEU A 86 10.41 -13.14 20.05
CA LEU A 86 9.26 -14.02 19.82
C LEU A 86 8.67 -14.43 21.17
N THR A 87 7.49 -13.93 21.47
CA THR A 87 6.74 -14.29 22.69
C THR A 87 5.72 -15.36 22.34
N ILE A 88 5.79 -16.50 23.01
CA ILE A 88 4.87 -17.62 22.78
C ILE A 88 3.51 -17.40 23.50
N ASN A 89 3.49 -16.56 24.55
CA ASN A 89 2.27 -16.22 25.28
C ASN A 89 1.43 -15.18 24.52
N LEU A 90 0.77 -15.64 23.46
CA LEU A 90 -0.14 -14.85 22.65
C LEU A 90 -1.56 -14.97 23.19
N ASN A 91 -2.14 -13.86 23.62
CA ASN A 91 -3.52 -13.81 24.10
C ASN A 91 -4.51 -13.77 22.93
N PHE A 92 -4.56 -14.88 22.14
CA PHE A 92 -5.35 -14.99 20.91
C PHE A 92 -6.81 -14.58 21.11
N ARG A 93 -7.41 -14.95 22.24
CA ARG A 93 -8.82 -14.66 22.52
C ARG A 93 -9.14 -13.16 22.53
N LYS A 94 -8.18 -12.33 22.94
CA LYS A 94 -8.33 -10.87 22.97
C LYS A 94 -8.10 -10.23 21.59
N HIS A 95 -7.16 -10.76 20.81
CA HIS A 95 -6.74 -10.15 19.56
C HIS A 95 -7.50 -10.66 18.33
N MET A 96 -8.06 -11.87 18.37
CA MET A 96 -8.77 -12.46 17.23
C MET A 96 -10.02 -11.69 16.78
N PRO A 97 -10.92 -11.23 17.67
CA PRO A 97 -12.14 -10.54 17.24
C PRO A 97 -11.85 -9.28 16.39
N PRO A 98 -10.98 -8.34 16.81
CA PRO A 98 -10.66 -7.18 15.97
C PRO A 98 -9.93 -7.56 14.70
N ILE A 99 -9.08 -8.59 14.71
CA ILE A 99 -8.39 -9.06 13.50
C ILE A 99 -9.39 -9.60 12.48
N ILE A 100 -10.34 -10.43 12.90
CA ILE A 100 -11.38 -11.00 12.02
C ILE A 100 -12.24 -9.88 11.42
N LEU A 101 -12.62 -8.88 12.23
CA LEU A 101 -13.40 -7.74 11.76
C LEU A 101 -12.66 -6.94 10.68
N LEU A 102 -11.40 -6.59 10.94
CA LEU A 102 -10.56 -5.86 9.98
C LEU A 102 -10.31 -6.69 8.71
N PHE A 103 -10.06 -7.99 8.86
CA PHE A 103 -9.89 -8.91 7.74
C PHE A 103 -11.15 -8.97 6.86
N ALA A 104 -12.34 -9.09 7.48
CA ALA A 104 -13.60 -9.10 6.75
C ALA A 104 -13.84 -7.79 5.99
N MET A 105 -13.53 -6.63 6.61
CA MET A 105 -13.59 -5.33 5.94
C MET A 105 -12.68 -5.27 4.71
N ILE A 106 -11.41 -5.68 4.86
CA ILE A 106 -10.44 -5.66 3.77
C ILE A 106 -10.85 -6.62 2.65
N LEU A 107 -11.35 -7.82 2.99
CA LEU A 107 -11.88 -8.77 2.02
C LEU A 107 -13.06 -8.20 1.24
N ALA A 108 -14.04 -7.62 1.93
CA ALA A 108 -15.20 -7.02 1.28
C ALA A 108 -14.78 -5.91 0.31
N GLN A 109 -13.84 -5.05 0.72
CA GLN A 109 -13.28 -4.01 -0.12
C GLN A 109 -12.56 -4.58 -1.35
N GLN A 110 -11.74 -5.62 -1.18
CA GLN A 110 -11.02 -6.25 -2.30
C GLN A 110 -11.96 -6.94 -3.29
N ILE A 111 -12.99 -7.61 -2.80
CA ILE A 111 -14.04 -8.20 -3.65
C ILE A 111 -14.72 -7.09 -4.45
N PHE A 112 -15.14 -6.01 -3.79
CA PHE A 112 -15.80 -4.89 -4.45
C PHE A 112 -14.93 -4.27 -5.54
N VAL A 113 -13.68 -3.92 -5.24
CA VAL A 113 -12.76 -3.24 -6.17
C VAL A 113 -12.37 -4.13 -7.36
N ASN A 114 -12.25 -5.45 -7.16
CA ASN A 114 -11.81 -6.36 -8.22
C ASN A 114 -12.97 -7.05 -8.96
N SER A 115 -14.21 -6.91 -8.49
CA SER A 115 -15.38 -7.54 -9.13
C SER A 115 -15.59 -7.06 -10.56
N ASP A 116 -15.42 -5.77 -10.82
CA ASP A 116 -15.60 -5.17 -12.14
C ASP A 116 -14.67 -5.83 -13.17
N THR A 117 -13.40 -5.96 -12.83
CA THR A 117 -12.39 -6.57 -13.69
C THR A 117 -12.68 -8.06 -13.94
N THR A 118 -13.14 -8.77 -12.91
CA THR A 118 -13.48 -10.19 -12.99
C THR A 118 -14.72 -10.41 -13.88
N ILE A 119 -15.77 -9.65 -13.67
CA ILE A 119 -17.01 -9.72 -14.46
C ILE A 119 -16.74 -9.34 -15.91
N LEU A 120 -15.95 -8.28 -16.14
CA LEU A 120 -15.60 -7.85 -17.49
C LEU A 120 -14.81 -8.95 -18.23
N GLY A 121 -13.87 -9.61 -17.55
CA GLY A 121 -13.09 -10.70 -18.12
C GLY A 121 -13.94 -11.90 -18.50
N LEU A 122 -14.94 -12.24 -17.69
CA LEU A 122 -15.87 -13.35 -17.97
C LEU A 122 -16.83 -13.03 -19.13
N LEU A 123 -17.23 -11.77 -19.30
CA LEU A 123 -18.23 -11.36 -20.29
C LEU A 123 -17.62 -10.94 -21.63
N ARG A 124 -16.48 -10.29 -21.64
CA ARG A 124 -15.89 -9.63 -22.82
C ARG A 124 -14.49 -10.10 -23.20
N GLY A 125 -13.81 -10.81 -22.30
CA GLY A 125 -12.48 -11.36 -22.53
C GLY A 125 -11.31 -10.44 -22.20
N ASP A 126 -10.09 -10.92 -22.40
CA ASP A 126 -8.86 -10.32 -21.89
C ASP A 126 -8.51 -8.95 -22.49
N TYR A 127 -8.91 -8.69 -23.73
CA TYR A 127 -8.62 -7.42 -24.41
C TYR A 127 -9.32 -6.23 -23.72
N GLU A 128 -10.61 -6.37 -23.46
CA GLU A 128 -11.40 -5.33 -22.78
C GLU A 128 -10.94 -5.12 -21.33
N VAL A 129 -10.54 -6.20 -20.66
CA VAL A 129 -9.90 -6.13 -19.34
C VAL A 129 -8.60 -5.33 -19.38
N GLY A 130 -7.81 -5.49 -20.44
CA GLY A 130 -6.57 -4.74 -20.63
C GLY A 130 -6.81 -3.21 -20.72
N ILE A 131 -7.79 -2.80 -21.52
CA ILE A 131 -8.17 -1.38 -21.67
C ILE A 131 -8.71 -0.82 -20.35
N TYR A 132 -9.65 -1.53 -19.73
CA TYR A 132 -10.25 -1.13 -18.46
C TYR A 132 -9.19 -1.00 -17.35
N SER A 133 -8.31 -2.00 -17.22
CA SER A 133 -7.23 -1.99 -16.22
C SER A 133 -6.28 -0.82 -16.39
N THR A 134 -6.03 -0.37 -17.62
CA THR A 134 -5.20 0.82 -17.90
C THR A 134 -5.89 2.09 -17.39
N SER A 135 -7.18 2.24 -17.65
CA SER A 135 -8.00 3.37 -17.15
C SER A 135 -8.05 3.38 -15.62
N VAL A 136 -8.26 2.22 -15.00
CA VAL A 136 -8.24 2.06 -13.53
C VAL A 136 -6.88 2.42 -12.94
N LYS A 137 -5.77 2.10 -13.62
CA LYS A 137 -4.43 2.51 -13.17
C LYS A 137 -4.26 4.03 -13.12
N ILE A 138 -4.72 4.74 -14.14
CA ILE A 138 -4.68 6.22 -14.18
C ILE A 138 -5.49 6.79 -13.01
N TYR A 139 -6.73 6.33 -12.85
CA TYR A 139 -7.57 6.71 -11.71
C TYR A 139 -6.87 6.44 -10.37
N THR A 140 -6.28 5.26 -10.20
CA THR A 140 -5.61 4.87 -8.96
C THR A 140 -4.42 5.77 -8.63
N ILE A 141 -3.64 6.20 -9.64
CA ILE A 141 -2.53 7.14 -9.46
C ILE A 141 -3.06 8.46 -8.89
N ILE A 142 -4.08 9.03 -9.52
CA ILE A 142 -4.68 10.30 -9.09
C ILE A 142 -5.26 10.17 -7.68
N ASN A 143 -6.01 9.11 -7.43
CA ASN A 143 -6.60 8.84 -6.12
C ASN A 143 -5.53 8.67 -5.03
N THR A 144 -4.42 8.01 -5.34
CA THR A 144 -3.29 7.84 -4.39
C THR A 144 -2.67 9.18 -4.01
N VAL A 145 -2.49 10.09 -4.96
CA VAL A 145 -1.98 11.44 -4.67
C VAL A 145 -2.95 12.20 -3.77
N ILE A 146 -4.24 12.18 -4.07
CA ILE A 146 -5.26 12.90 -3.28
C ILE A 146 -5.36 12.33 -1.86
N THR A 147 -5.33 11.01 -1.71
CA THR A 147 -5.49 10.34 -0.41
C THR A 147 -4.21 10.30 0.43
N SER A 148 -3.05 10.60 -0.16
CA SER A 148 -1.75 10.55 0.53
C SER A 148 -1.69 11.39 1.80
N ILE A 149 -2.32 12.59 1.78
CA ILE A 149 -2.35 13.47 2.96
C ILE A 149 -3.14 12.85 4.12
N ALA A 150 -4.21 12.09 3.82
CA ALA A 150 -5.00 11.45 4.86
C ALA A 150 -4.18 10.42 5.63
N TRP A 151 -3.33 9.65 4.94
CA TRP A 151 -2.44 8.67 5.55
C TRP A 151 -1.41 9.32 6.50
N VAL A 152 -0.87 10.48 6.14
CA VAL A 152 0.10 11.21 6.96
C VAL A 152 -0.57 11.87 8.17
N VAL A 153 -1.79 12.38 8.00
CA VAL A 153 -2.51 13.10 9.06
C VAL A 153 -3.21 12.16 10.04
N MET A 154 -3.57 10.94 9.62
CA MET A 154 -4.34 9.99 10.44
C MET A 154 -3.72 9.71 11.82
N PRO A 155 -2.41 9.41 11.96
CA PRO A 155 -1.80 9.19 13.28
C PRO A 155 -1.87 10.44 14.17
N GLN A 156 -1.61 11.61 13.59
CA GLN A 156 -1.66 12.90 14.32
C GLN A 156 -3.07 13.24 14.77
N LEU A 157 -4.07 12.93 13.94
CA LEU A 157 -5.47 13.12 14.26
C LEU A 157 -5.89 12.20 15.42
N SER A 158 -5.51 10.93 15.37
CA SER A 158 -5.75 9.96 16.44
C SER A 158 -5.10 10.41 17.75
N TYR A 159 -3.89 10.94 17.70
CA TYR A 159 -3.22 11.50 18.88
C TYR A 159 -3.94 12.75 19.42
N ALA A 160 -4.37 13.67 18.57
CA ALA A 160 -5.10 14.87 18.99
C ALA A 160 -6.43 14.48 19.69
N PHE A 161 -7.17 13.51 19.15
CA PHE A 161 -8.38 12.99 19.79
C PHE A 161 -8.10 12.32 21.15
N SER A 162 -7.05 11.53 21.26
CA SER A 162 -6.68 10.88 22.52
C SER A 162 -6.33 11.89 23.62
N LYS A 163 -5.82 13.06 23.25
CA LYS A 163 -5.52 14.18 24.15
C LYS A 163 -6.68 15.17 24.32
N GLN A 164 -7.83 14.92 23.69
CA GLN A 164 -8.99 15.82 23.66
C GLN A 164 -8.67 17.23 23.12
N ASP A 165 -7.62 17.34 22.30
CA ASP A 165 -7.24 18.60 21.64
C ASP A 165 -8.05 18.79 20.34
N PHE A 166 -9.32 19.17 20.52
CA PHE A 166 -10.25 19.39 19.40
C PHE A 166 -9.84 20.58 18.51
N LYS A 167 -9.08 21.54 19.04
CA LYS A 167 -8.56 22.66 18.23
C LYS A 167 -7.56 22.14 17.20
N LYS A 168 -6.58 21.37 17.63
CA LYS A 168 -5.60 20.74 16.73
C LYS A 168 -6.27 19.77 15.75
N ALA A 169 -7.19 18.95 16.22
CA ALA A 169 -7.94 18.03 15.36
C ALA A 169 -8.70 18.77 14.24
N ASN A 170 -9.37 19.89 14.56
CA ASN A 170 -10.10 20.68 13.57
C ASN A 170 -9.18 21.35 12.54
N ILE A 171 -8.00 21.82 12.95
CA ILE A 171 -7.00 22.36 12.04
C ILE A 171 -6.51 21.28 11.07
N LEU A 172 -6.17 20.09 11.57
CA LEU A 172 -5.74 18.96 10.74
C LEU A 172 -6.82 18.55 9.72
N LEU A 173 -8.09 18.49 10.16
CA LEU A 173 -9.21 18.18 9.26
C LEU A 173 -9.38 19.24 8.17
N LYS A 174 -9.25 20.52 8.50
CA LYS A 174 -9.31 21.61 7.50
C LYS A 174 -8.22 21.48 6.45
N TYR A 175 -6.99 21.10 6.85
CA TYR A 175 -5.90 20.87 5.90
C TYR A 175 -6.19 19.68 4.99
N VAL A 176 -6.69 18.56 5.51
CA VAL A 176 -7.05 17.37 4.69
C VAL A 176 -8.15 17.73 3.69
N ILE A 177 -9.23 18.35 4.15
CA ILE A 177 -10.36 18.75 3.29
C ILE A 177 -9.91 19.77 2.24
N GLY A 178 -9.17 20.80 2.64
CA GLY A 178 -8.67 21.82 1.71
C GLY A 178 -7.75 21.24 0.64
N PHE A 179 -6.80 20.38 1.01
CA PHE A 179 -5.92 19.72 0.07
C PHE A 179 -6.68 18.81 -0.91
N THR A 180 -7.60 17.98 -0.37
CA THR A 180 -8.43 17.09 -1.19
C THR A 180 -9.30 17.88 -2.17
N ALA A 181 -9.91 18.98 -1.74
CA ALA A 181 -10.70 19.82 -2.62
C ALA A 181 -9.84 20.52 -3.69
N THR A 182 -8.68 21.06 -3.31
CA THR A 182 -7.80 21.78 -4.23
C THR A 182 -7.22 20.89 -5.32
N LEU A 183 -6.88 19.64 -5.02
CA LEU A 183 -6.40 18.68 -6.02
C LEU A 183 -7.53 17.92 -6.70
N GLY A 184 -8.57 17.55 -5.95
CA GLY A 184 -9.66 16.72 -6.47
C GLY A 184 -10.52 17.45 -7.51
N LEU A 185 -10.88 18.70 -7.26
CA LEU A 185 -11.75 19.46 -8.20
C LEU A 185 -11.13 19.61 -9.59
N PRO A 186 -9.87 20.04 -9.76
CA PRO A 186 -9.23 20.10 -11.08
C PRO A 186 -9.11 18.73 -11.76
N CYS A 187 -8.82 17.66 -10.99
CA CYS A 187 -8.74 16.31 -11.54
C CYS A 187 -10.09 15.83 -12.08
N VAL A 188 -11.18 16.08 -11.37
CA VAL A 188 -12.54 15.73 -11.83
C VAL A 188 -12.88 16.51 -13.11
N ALA A 189 -12.59 17.82 -13.14
CA ALA A 189 -12.80 18.64 -14.33
C ALA A 189 -11.97 18.15 -15.52
N GLY A 190 -10.71 17.81 -15.31
CA GLY A 190 -9.81 17.34 -16.38
C GLY A 190 -10.12 15.93 -16.91
N MET A 191 -10.76 15.06 -16.11
CA MET A 191 -11.19 13.73 -16.57
C MET A 191 -12.60 13.72 -17.17
N GLY A 192 -13.40 14.78 -16.96
CA GLY A 192 -14.75 14.91 -17.49
C GLY A 192 -14.83 15.56 -18.89
N ILE A 193 -13.69 16.02 -19.41
CA ILE A 193 -13.51 16.57 -20.76
C ILE A 193 -12.84 15.52 -21.64
#